data_a6af721bf35ccbe0300733df5b94437d
#
_entry.id   a6af721bf35ccbe0300733df5b94437d
#
_cell.length_a   1.000
_cell.length_b   1.000
_cell.length_c   1.000
_cell.angle_alpha   90.00
_cell.angle_beta   90.00
_cell.angle_gamma   90.00
#
_symmetry.space_group_name_H-M   'P 1'
#
loop_
_entity.id
_entity.type
_entity.pdbx_description
1 polymer ?
#
loop_
_entity_poly.entity_id
_entity_poly.type
_entity_poly.pdbx_seq_one_letter_code
_entity_poly.pdbx_strand_id
1 'polypeptide(L)'
;AADLIFRLALAEKPCTALVPAPTFAEYATALETVDCRVERHFLREENDFAVTDAILDAVHPGIDLVFLCQPNNPTGQLVRPALVEALLHKCEAVGAVLAVDECFLDFLPEGQSLSAKRLLSTSRSLVILKAFTKLYGMAGVRLGYALSADESRLARMQAAGQPWAVSGLAQAAGIAA
;
A
#
# COMPACT_ATOMS: atom_id res chain seq x y z
N ALA A 1 7.24 -2.70 6.57
CA ALA A 1 6.04 -2.70 5.70
C ALA A 1 5.46 -4.10 5.49
N ALA A 2 6.28 -5.15 5.22
CA ALA A 2 5.72 -6.49 4.92
C ALA A 2 4.67 -6.95 5.96
N ASP A 3 4.97 -6.88 7.25
CA ASP A 3 4.01 -7.20 8.32
C ASP A 3 2.69 -6.38 8.20
N LEU A 4 2.76 -5.12 7.79
CA LEU A 4 1.58 -4.27 7.60
C LEU A 4 0.72 -4.71 6.41
N ILE A 5 1.32 -5.28 5.35
CA ILE A 5 0.61 -5.83 4.20
C ILE A 5 -0.24 -7.03 4.66
N PHE A 6 0.37 -7.96 5.42
CA PHE A 6 -0.35 -9.11 5.99
C PHE A 6 -1.44 -8.69 6.97
N ARG A 7 -1.16 -7.71 7.84
CA ARG A 7 -2.17 -7.16 8.77
C ARG A 7 -3.35 -6.54 8.05
N LEU A 8 -3.09 -5.82 6.95
CA LEU A 8 -4.16 -5.23 6.13
C LEU A 8 -5.02 -6.33 5.48
N ALA A 9 -4.39 -7.36 4.89
CA ALA A 9 -5.11 -8.49 4.32
C ALA A 9 -5.98 -9.20 5.38
N LEU A 10 -5.43 -9.46 6.58
CA LEU A 10 -6.15 -10.07 7.70
C LEU A 10 -7.27 -9.20 8.26
N ALA A 11 -7.10 -7.87 8.25
CA ALA A 11 -8.08 -6.92 8.78
C ALA A 11 -9.26 -6.70 7.82
N GLU A 12 -8.99 -6.62 6.53
CA GLU A 12 -10.01 -6.36 5.51
C GLU A 12 -10.64 -7.65 4.95
N LYS A 13 -9.89 -8.77 4.92
CA LYS A 13 -10.33 -10.07 4.38
C LYS A 13 -11.04 -9.92 3.02
N PRO A 14 -10.37 -9.30 2.05
CA PRO A 14 -10.99 -9.07 0.75
C PRO A 14 -11.31 -10.39 0.05
N CYS A 15 -12.46 -10.48 -0.62
CA CYS A 15 -12.78 -11.62 -1.49
C CYS A 15 -11.97 -11.54 -2.78
N THR A 16 -11.81 -10.33 -3.33
CA THR A 16 -11.04 -10.09 -4.56
C THR A 16 -10.19 -8.83 -4.41
N ALA A 17 -8.94 -8.90 -4.82
CA ALA A 17 -8.04 -7.76 -4.82
C ALA A 17 -7.37 -7.58 -6.18
N LEU A 18 -7.15 -6.32 -6.56
CA LEU A 18 -6.43 -5.94 -7.78
C LEU A 18 -4.98 -5.57 -7.43
N VAL A 19 -4.04 -6.15 -8.17
CA VAL A 19 -2.60 -5.93 -7.97
C VAL A 19 -1.94 -5.70 -9.34
N PRO A 20 -1.21 -4.59 -9.57
CA PRO A 20 -0.37 -4.44 -10.75
C PRO A 20 0.66 -5.57 -10.84
N ALA A 21 1.10 -5.92 -12.05
CA ALA A 21 2.13 -6.92 -12.28
C ALA A 21 3.03 -6.52 -13.47
N PRO A 22 4.37 -6.43 -13.29
CA PRO A 22 5.11 -6.80 -12.09
C PRO A 22 5.01 -5.77 -10.97
N THR A 23 4.97 -6.26 -9.71
CA THR A 23 5.09 -5.44 -8.50
C THR A 23 5.67 -6.27 -7.36
N PHE A 24 5.70 -5.73 -6.14
CA PHE A 24 6.23 -6.45 -4.98
C PHE A 24 5.39 -7.70 -4.65
N ALA A 25 6.05 -8.86 -4.63
CA ALA A 25 5.37 -10.16 -4.56
C ALA A 25 4.55 -10.37 -3.26
N GLU A 26 4.96 -9.71 -2.16
CA GLU A 26 4.31 -9.89 -0.86
C GLU A 26 2.84 -9.43 -0.83
N TYR A 27 2.39 -8.60 -1.78
CA TYR A 27 0.97 -8.23 -1.85
C TYR A 27 0.12 -9.45 -2.18
N ALA A 28 0.49 -10.19 -3.23
CA ALA A 28 -0.22 -11.41 -3.60
C ALA A 28 -0.08 -12.48 -2.52
N THR A 29 1.12 -12.68 -1.98
CA THR A 29 1.37 -13.65 -0.90
C THR A 29 0.49 -13.38 0.32
N ALA A 30 0.37 -12.12 0.76
CA ALA A 30 -0.48 -11.77 1.90
C ALA A 30 -1.97 -12.00 1.62
N LEU A 31 -2.42 -11.65 0.41
CA LEU A 31 -3.80 -11.87 -0.02
C LEU A 31 -4.17 -13.35 -0.09
N GLU A 32 -3.25 -14.20 -0.56
CA GLU A 32 -3.42 -15.65 -0.63
C GLU A 32 -3.57 -16.27 0.78
N THR A 33 -2.98 -15.70 1.83
CA THR A 33 -3.13 -16.20 3.21
C THR A 33 -4.54 -16.03 3.78
N VAL A 34 -5.38 -15.24 3.13
CA VAL A 34 -6.79 -15.00 3.53
C VAL A 34 -7.78 -15.49 2.46
N ASP A 35 -7.34 -16.41 1.61
CA ASP A 35 -8.13 -16.99 0.51
C ASP A 35 -8.68 -15.94 -0.48
N CYS A 36 -8.00 -14.79 -0.62
CA CYS A 36 -8.39 -13.73 -1.52
C CYS A 36 -8.05 -14.08 -2.98
N ARG A 37 -8.98 -13.87 -3.89
CA ARG A 37 -8.72 -13.94 -5.33
C ARG A 37 -7.91 -12.72 -5.77
N VAL A 38 -6.71 -12.96 -6.34
CA VAL A 38 -5.84 -11.90 -6.84
C VAL A 38 -6.04 -11.72 -8.34
N GLU A 39 -6.61 -10.58 -8.74
CA GLU A 39 -6.66 -10.14 -10.12
C GLU A 39 -5.41 -9.30 -10.43
N ARG A 40 -4.74 -9.60 -11.57
CA ARG A 40 -3.51 -8.93 -11.96
C ARG A 40 -3.75 -7.97 -13.11
N HIS A 41 -3.41 -6.70 -12.91
CA HIS A 41 -3.33 -5.72 -13.99
C HIS A 41 -1.91 -5.74 -14.55
N PHE A 42 -1.70 -6.37 -15.72
CA PHE A 42 -0.38 -6.52 -16.31
C PHE A 42 0.12 -5.19 -16.89
N LEU A 43 1.22 -4.70 -16.34
CA LEU A 43 1.97 -3.56 -16.85
C LEU A 43 2.71 -3.96 -18.13
N ARG A 44 2.90 -3.01 -19.04
CA ARG A 44 3.42 -3.29 -20.37
C ARG A 44 4.80 -2.69 -20.56
N GLU A 45 5.68 -3.42 -21.28
CA GLU A 45 7.03 -2.97 -21.61
C GLU A 45 7.01 -1.71 -22.48
N GLU A 46 6.03 -1.58 -23.40
CA GLU A 46 5.87 -0.37 -24.24
C GLU A 46 5.70 0.93 -23.44
N ASN A 47 5.29 0.83 -22.17
CA ASN A 47 5.13 1.94 -21.24
C ASN A 47 6.18 1.90 -20.11
N ASP A 48 7.32 1.27 -20.32
CA ASP A 48 8.36 1.07 -19.31
C ASP A 48 7.81 0.48 -18.00
N PHE A 49 6.79 -0.40 -18.10
CA PHE A 49 6.07 -0.97 -16.95
C PHE A 49 5.50 0.09 -16.00
N ALA A 50 5.17 1.27 -16.48
CA ALA A 50 4.47 2.29 -15.71
C ALA A 50 2.99 1.92 -15.53
N VAL A 51 2.41 2.29 -14.38
CA VAL A 51 0.96 2.23 -14.18
C VAL A 51 0.31 3.36 -14.98
N THR A 52 -0.56 3.01 -15.91
CA THR A 52 -1.29 3.95 -16.77
C THR A 52 -2.75 4.06 -16.36
N ASP A 53 -3.49 4.98 -17.00
CA ASP A 53 -4.92 5.18 -16.74
C ASP A 53 -5.75 3.90 -17.02
N ALA A 54 -5.23 2.95 -17.79
CA ALA A 54 -5.88 1.66 -18.03
C ALA A 54 -6.16 0.85 -16.75
N ILE A 55 -5.46 1.12 -15.64
CA ILE A 55 -5.75 0.48 -14.34
C ILE A 55 -7.15 0.84 -13.82
N LEU A 56 -7.68 2.02 -14.18
CA LEU A 56 -9.01 2.46 -13.75
C LEU A 56 -10.12 1.55 -14.29
N ASP A 57 -9.94 0.98 -15.48
CA ASP A 57 -10.89 0.04 -16.08
C ASP A 57 -10.86 -1.33 -15.41
N ALA A 58 -9.76 -1.68 -14.77
CA ALA A 58 -9.63 -2.92 -14.00
C ALA A 58 -10.31 -2.86 -12.62
N VAL A 59 -10.65 -1.66 -12.12
CA VAL A 59 -11.39 -1.50 -10.86
C VAL A 59 -12.90 -1.56 -11.16
N HIS A 60 -13.51 -2.70 -10.85
CA HIS A 60 -14.93 -2.98 -11.09
C HIS A 60 -15.66 -3.36 -9.79
N PRO A 61 -17.01 -3.33 -9.74
CA PRO A 61 -17.76 -3.84 -8.61
C PRO A 61 -17.38 -5.30 -8.31
N GLY A 62 -16.94 -5.59 -7.10
CA GLY A 62 -16.41 -6.89 -6.70
C GLY A 62 -14.92 -6.88 -6.38
N ILE A 63 -14.20 -5.79 -6.69
CA ILE A 63 -12.88 -5.53 -6.11
C ILE A 63 -13.05 -4.92 -4.73
N ASP A 64 -12.43 -5.51 -3.72
CA ASP A 64 -12.48 -5.06 -2.32
C ASP A 64 -11.22 -4.29 -1.91
N LEU A 65 -10.07 -4.62 -2.54
CA LEU A 65 -8.78 -4.02 -2.21
C LEU A 65 -7.92 -3.85 -3.46
N VAL A 66 -7.27 -2.70 -3.58
CA VAL A 66 -6.28 -2.42 -4.62
C VAL A 66 -4.95 -2.11 -3.96
N PHE A 67 -3.87 -2.80 -4.34
CA PHE A 67 -2.51 -2.43 -3.97
C PHE A 67 -1.85 -1.60 -5.07
N LEU A 68 -1.14 -0.55 -4.66
CA LEU A 68 -0.32 0.30 -5.52
C LEU A 68 1.03 0.55 -4.86
N CYS A 69 2.13 0.26 -5.53
CA CYS A 69 3.48 0.51 -5.05
C CYS A 69 4.02 1.81 -5.67
N GLN A 70 4.49 2.72 -4.85
CA GLN A 70 4.85 4.09 -5.25
C GLN A 70 6.17 4.53 -4.58
N PRO A 71 7.30 4.62 -5.29
CA PRO A 71 7.58 4.05 -6.63
C PRO A 71 7.39 2.53 -6.69
N ASN A 72 7.05 2.01 -7.86
CA ASN A 72 6.82 0.57 -8.02
C ASN A 72 8.12 -0.24 -7.88
N ASN A 73 8.08 -1.29 -7.12
CA ASN A 73 9.14 -2.29 -7.03
C ASN A 73 8.71 -3.54 -7.82
N PRO A 74 9.41 -3.98 -8.90
CA PRO A 74 10.83 -3.69 -9.17
C PRO A 74 11.06 -2.61 -10.26
N THR A 75 10.02 -2.02 -10.87
CA THR A 75 10.19 -1.21 -12.08
C THR A 75 10.76 0.20 -11.82
N GLY A 76 10.68 0.68 -10.58
CA GLY A 76 11.10 2.04 -10.19
C GLY A 76 10.17 3.14 -10.69
N GLN A 77 9.11 2.80 -11.43
CA GLN A 77 8.20 3.76 -12.03
C GLN A 77 7.32 4.44 -10.99
N LEU A 78 7.14 5.75 -11.20
CA LEU A 78 6.25 6.58 -10.39
C LEU A 78 4.84 6.61 -10.99
N VAL A 79 3.86 6.61 -10.12
CA VAL A 79 2.47 6.86 -10.51
C VAL A 79 2.17 8.35 -10.35
N ARG A 80 1.60 8.97 -11.37
CA ARG A 80 1.23 10.39 -11.33
C ARG A 80 0.23 10.65 -10.18
N PRO A 81 0.40 11.72 -9.39
CA PRO A 81 -0.52 12.02 -8.28
C PRO A 81 -2.00 12.11 -8.70
N ALA A 82 -2.27 12.64 -9.90
CA ALA A 82 -3.62 12.70 -10.43
C ALA A 82 -4.21 11.30 -10.70
N LEU A 83 -3.39 10.33 -11.13
CA LEU A 83 -3.85 8.95 -11.32
C LEU A 83 -4.09 8.24 -9.98
N VAL A 84 -3.26 8.48 -8.96
CA VAL A 84 -3.50 7.97 -7.60
C VAL A 84 -4.84 8.47 -7.06
N GLU A 85 -5.15 9.75 -7.26
CA GLU A 85 -6.42 10.35 -6.86
C GLU A 85 -7.61 9.77 -7.63
N ALA A 86 -7.50 9.65 -8.96
CA ALA A 86 -8.53 9.03 -9.79
C ALA A 86 -8.78 7.57 -9.40
N LEU A 87 -7.70 6.82 -9.10
CA LEU A 87 -7.79 5.43 -8.64
C LEU A 87 -8.49 5.34 -7.28
N LEU A 88 -8.18 6.26 -6.35
CA LEU A 88 -8.88 6.34 -5.06
C LEU A 88 -10.38 6.58 -5.24
N HIS A 89 -10.76 7.57 -6.05
CA HIS A 89 -12.19 7.82 -6.35
C HIS A 89 -12.88 6.63 -7.00
N LYS A 90 -12.15 5.91 -7.87
CA LYS A 90 -12.69 4.70 -8.49
C LYS A 90 -12.90 3.58 -7.46
N CYS A 91 -11.94 3.40 -6.53
CA CYS A 91 -12.08 2.48 -5.40
C CYS A 91 -13.28 2.84 -4.52
N GLU A 92 -13.43 4.11 -4.15
CA GLU A 92 -14.57 4.59 -3.37
C GLU A 92 -15.91 4.31 -4.04
N ALA A 93 -15.99 4.53 -5.35
CA ALA A 93 -17.22 4.29 -6.13
C ALA A 93 -17.67 2.83 -6.12
N VAL A 94 -16.76 1.88 -5.91
CA VAL A 94 -17.08 0.44 -5.84
C VAL A 94 -17.00 -0.12 -4.42
N GLY A 95 -16.71 0.72 -3.42
CA GLY A 95 -16.56 0.31 -2.02
C GLY A 95 -15.24 -0.38 -1.68
N ALA A 96 -14.23 -0.26 -2.55
CA ALA A 96 -12.91 -0.83 -2.36
C ALA A 96 -11.99 0.06 -1.50
N VAL A 97 -10.95 -0.55 -0.94
CA VAL A 97 -9.84 0.13 -0.26
C VAL A 97 -8.67 0.27 -1.23
N LEU A 98 -8.02 1.45 -1.24
CA LEU A 98 -6.74 1.65 -1.91
C LEU A 98 -5.60 1.62 -0.89
N ALA A 99 -4.69 0.67 -1.03
CA ALA A 99 -3.45 0.59 -0.27
C ALA A 99 -2.28 1.08 -1.12
N VAL A 100 -1.65 2.19 -0.72
CA VAL A 100 -0.47 2.76 -1.41
C VAL A 100 0.77 2.48 -0.57
N ASP A 101 1.68 1.68 -1.11
CA ASP A 101 2.97 1.40 -0.48
C ASP A 101 3.99 2.46 -0.91
N GLU A 102 4.30 3.37 0.00
CA GLU A 102 5.25 4.45 -0.21
C GLU A 102 6.61 4.20 0.47
N CYS A 103 7.01 2.94 0.65
CA CYS A 103 8.25 2.61 1.36
C CYS A 103 9.52 3.16 0.69
N PHE A 104 9.47 3.43 -0.61
CA PHE A 104 10.59 4.00 -1.38
C PHE A 104 10.42 5.47 -1.71
N LEU A 105 9.26 6.07 -1.43
CA LEU A 105 8.95 7.43 -1.88
C LEU A 105 9.88 8.48 -1.24
N ASP A 106 10.29 8.27 0.00
CA ASP A 106 11.13 9.22 0.75
C ASP A 106 12.57 9.31 0.23
N PHE A 107 13.00 8.46 -0.72
CA PHE A 107 14.27 8.62 -1.45
C PHE A 107 14.24 9.76 -2.48
N LEU A 108 13.05 10.22 -2.85
CA LEU A 108 12.89 11.27 -3.85
C LEU A 108 12.83 12.65 -3.16
N PRO A 109 13.56 13.65 -3.69
CA PRO A 109 13.49 15.02 -3.17
C PRO A 109 12.05 15.56 -3.13
N GLU A 110 11.22 15.21 -4.13
CA GLU A 110 9.83 15.61 -4.24
C GLU A 110 8.86 14.64 -3.54
N GLY A 111 9.35 13.65 -2.81
CA GLY A 111 8.53 12.56 -2.23
C GLY A 111 7.33 13.05 -1.43
N GLN A 112 7.48 14.14 -0.69
CA GLN A 112 6.37 14.73 0.09
C GLN A 112 5.23 15.24 -0.81
N SER A 113 5.54 15.86 -1.95
CA SER A 113 4.53 16.37 -2.90
C SER A 113 3.86 15.26 -3.70
N LEU A 114 4.56 14.12 -3.88
CA LEU A 114 4.06 12.95 -4.59
C LEU A 114 3.25 12.00 -3.71
N SER A 115 3.33 12.17 -2.37
CA SER A 115 2.64 11.31 -1.42
C SER A 115 1.12 11.44 -1.50
N ALA A 116 0.44 10.31 -1.40
CA ALA A 116 -1.01 10.24 -1.26
C ALA A 116 -1.50 10.77 0.10
N LYS A 117 -0.62 11.13 1.03
CA LYS A 117 -0.95 11.61 2.38
C LYS A 117 -1.95 12.78 2.38
N ARG A 118 -1.89 13.66 1.36
CA ARG A 118 -2.84 14.78 1.19
C ARG A 118 -4.29 14.30 1.06
N LEU A 119 -4.52 13.09 0.56
CA LEU A 119 -5.86 12.53 0.33
C LEU A 119 -6.47 11.91 1.60
N LEU A 120 -5.70 11.72 2.68
CA LEU A 120 -6.22 11.18 3.95
C LEU A 120 -7.25 12.10 4.61
N SER A 121 -7.20 13.41 4.36
CA SER A 121 -8.18 14.36 4.91
C SER A 121 -9.57 14.23 4.29
N THR A 122 -9.67 13.62 3.12
CA THR A 122 -10.91 13.55 2.33
C THR A 122 -11.42 12.13 2.12
N SER A 123 -10.59 11.10 2.40
CA SER A 123 -10.95 9.71 2.15
C SER A 123 -10.63 8.78 3.32
N ARG A 124 -11.59 7.93 3.67
CA ARG A 124 -11.42 6.82 4.61
C ARG A 124 -11.05 5.51 3.91
N SER A 125 -11.12 5.46 2.58
CA SER A 125 -10.81 4.29 1.76
C SER A 125 -9.32 4.17 1.43
N LEU A 126 -8.48 5.07 1.95
CA LEU A 126 -7.04 5.09 1.70
C LEU A 126 -6.25 4.53 2.90
N VAL A 127 -5.27 3.67 2.58
CA VAL A 127 -4.22 3.24 3.51
C VAL A 127 -2.86 3.52 2.86
N ILE A 128 -1.96 4.18 3.59
CA ILE A 128 -0.58 4.39 3.14
C ILE A 128 0.34 3.57 4.02
N LEU A 129 1.24 2.80 3.39
CA LEU A 129 2.24 2.00 4.08
C LEU A 129 3.61 2.65 3.97
N LYS A 130 4.32 2.76 5.08
CA LYS A 130 5.66 3.34 5.19
C LYS A 130 6.60 2.41 5.95
N ALA A 131 7.90 2.53 5.67
CA ALA A 131 8.91 1.72 6.35
C ALA A 131 10.20 2.50 6.64
N PHE A 132 10.77 2.25 7.80
CA PHE A 132 12.11 2.72 8.16
C PHE A 132 13.24 1.85 7.58
N THR A 133 12.88 0.69 7.04
CA THR A 133 13.83 -0.31 6.55
C THR A 133 14.67 0.15 5.36
N LYS A 134 14.19 1.12 4.59
CA LYS A 134 14.78 1.56 3.33
C LYS A 134 15.64 2.80 3.52
N LEU A 135 15.05 3.98 3.53
CA LEU A 135 15.76 5.26 3.63
C LEU A 135 16.69 5.32 4.84
N TYR A 136 16.23 4.88 6.01
CA TYR A 136 17.02 4.93 7.24
C TYR A 136 17.96 3.74 7.43
N GLY A 137 18.05 2.81 6.46
CA GLY A 137 18.92 1.65 6.53
C GLY A 137 18.64 0.68 7.69
N MET A 138 17.46 0.76 8.31
CA MET A 138 17.10 0.01 9.52
C MET A 138 16.37 -1.32 9.22
N ALA A 139 16.88 -2.09 8.25
CA ALA A 139 16.25 -3.33 7.82
C ALA A 139 16.09 -4.35 8.95
N GLY A 140 17.11 -4.49 9.82
CA GLY A 140 17.08 -5.43 10.95
C GLY A 140 16.15 -5.04 12.09
N VAL A 141 15.81 -3.76 12.24
CA VAL A 141 14.93 -3.23 13.30
C VAL A 141 13.45 -3.57 13.09
N ARG A 142 13.05 -3.85 11.86
CA ARG A 142 11.68 -4.26 11.49
C ARG A 142 10.61 -3.24 11.83
N LEU A 143 10.88 -1.95 11.60
CA LEU A 143 9.96 -0.86 11.90
C LEU A 143 9.28 -0.33 10.63
N GLY A 144 7.99 -0.03 10.73
CA GLY A 144 7.16 0.61 9.72
C GLY A 144 5.84 1.07 10.32
N TYR A 145 5.09 1.85 9.58
CA TYR A 145 3.80 2.37 10.02
C TYR A 145 2.79 2.47 8.87
N ALA A 146 1.51 2.46 9.23
CA ALA A 146 0.41 2.71 8.32
C ALA A 146 -0.30 4.01 8.69
N LEU A 147 -0.80 4.73 7.68
CA LEU A 147 -1.64 5.91 7.84
C LEU A 147 -3.00 5.64 7.20
N SER A 148 -4.07 5.97 7.87
CA SER A 148 -5.44 5.96 7.37
C SER A 148 -6.30 6.92 8.17
N ALA A 149 -7.32 7.51 7.55
CA ALA A 149 -8.36 8.27 8.25
C ALA A 149 -9.46 7.35 8.84
N ASP A 150 -9.41 6.05 8.55
CA ASP A 150 -10.30 5.06 9.14
C ASP A 150 -9.66 4.43 10.38
N GLU A 151 -9.97 5.01 11.56
CA GLU A 151 -9.47 4.52 12.85
C GLU A 151 -9.90 3.08 13.12
N SER A 152 -11.08 2.67 12.68
CA SER A 152 -11.57 1.31 12.86
C SER A 152 -10.74 0.30 12.08
N ARG A 153 -10.29 0.67 10.86
CA ARG A 153 -9.36 -0.12 10.06
C ARG A 153 -8.01 -0.26 10.75
N LEU A 154 -7.46 0.84 11.24
CA LEU A 154 -6.19 0.81 11.99
C LEU A 154 -6.28 -0.08 13.23
N ALA A 155 -7.40 -0.03 13.96
CA ALA A 155 -7.64 -0.90 15.11
C ALA A 155 -7.72 -2.39 14.69
N ARG A 156 -8.40 -2.72 13.58
CA ARG A 156 -8.43 -4.10 13.05
C ARG A 156 -7.04 -4.56 12.60
N MET A 157 -6.26 -3.71 11.94
CA MET A 157 -4.88 -4.01 11.55
C MET A 157 -3.98 -4.24 12.77
N GLN A 158 -4.17 -3.48 13.84
CA GLN A 158 -3.46 -3.68 15.09
C GLN A 158 -3.83 -5.02 15.73
N ALA A 159 -5.11 -5.35 15.79
CA ALA A 159 -5.62 -6.61 16.35
C ALA A 159 -5.22 -7.85 15.54
N ALA A 160 -5.01 -7.70 14.23
CA ALA A 160 -4.58 -8.78 13.34
C ALA A 160 -3.12 -9.21 13.54
N GLY A 161 -2.35 -8.46 14.32
CA GLY A 161 -0.95 -8.77 14.56
C GLY A 161 -0.68 -9.26 15.98
N GLN A 162 0.59 -9.62 16.22
CA GLN A 162 1.03 -10.03 17.55
C GLN A 162 1.02 -8.83 18.52
N PRO A 163 0.61 -9.03 19.78
CA PRO A 163 0.88 -8.07 20.85
C PRO A 163 2.40 -7.79 20.93
N TRP A 164 2.79 -6.56 21.28
CA TRP A 164 4.20 -6.17 21.47
C TRP A 164 5.08 -6.33 20.20
N ALA A 165 4.48 -6.24 19.01
CA ALA A 165 5.18 -6.46 17.73
C ALA A 165 6.38 -5.51 17.49
N VAL A 166 6.34 -4.30 18.10
CA VAL A 166 7.42 -3.32 17.99
C VAL A 166 8.31 -3.40 19.23
N SER A 167 9.54 -3.88 19.05
CA SER A 167 10.51 -4.00 20.14
C SER A 167 10.92 -2.64 20.71
N GLY A 168 11.39 -2.60 21.96
CA GLY A 168 11.90 -1.37 22.57
C GLY A 168 13.05 -0.75 21.79
N LEU A 169 13.93 -1.57 21.18
CA LEU A 169 15.00 -1.08 20.28
C LEU A 169 14.45 -0.44 19.03
N ALA A 170 13.40 -1.01 18.44
CA ALA A 170 12.74 -0.44 17.26
C ALA A 170 12.06 0.89 17.59
N GLN A 171 11.43 1.01 18.76
CA GLN A 171 10.84 2.27 19.23
C GLN A 171 11.90 3.36 19.40
N ALA A 172 12.99 3.04 20.12
CA ALA A 172 14.09 4.00 20.31
C ALA A 172 14.71 4.44 18.99
N ALA A 173 14.97 3.50 18.07
CA ALA A 173 15.53 3.80 16.75
C ALA A 173 14.58 4.66 15.91
N GLY A 174 13.26 4.39 15.95
CA GLY A 174 12.28 5.16 15.21
C GLY A 174 12.06 6.58 15.73
N ILE A 175 12.29 6.82 17.03
CA ILE A 175 12.24 8.16 17.61
C ILE A 175 13.47 8.98 17.21
N ALA A 176 14.62 8.32 17.04
CA ALA A 176 15.89 8.96 16.70
C ALA A 176 16.04 9.24 15.19
N ALA A 177 15.20 8.64 14.33
CA ALA A 177 15.26 8.78 12.88
C ALA A 177 14.42 9.97 12.39
#